data_1c451d3431747a2dc4f5cde37ffe2b1d
#
_entry.id   1c451d3431747a2dc4f5cde37ffe2b1d
#
_cell.length_a   1.000
_cell.length_b   1.000
_cell.length_c   1.000
_cell.angle_alpha   90.00
_cell.angle_beta   90.00
_cell.angle_gamma   90.00
#
_symmetry.space_group_name_H-M   'P 1'
#
loop_
_entity.id
_entity.type
_entity.pdbx_description
1 polymer ?
#
loop_
_entity_poly.entity_id
_entity_poly.type
_entity_poly.pdbx_seq_one_letter_code
_entity_poly.pdbx_strand_id
1 'polypeptide(L)'
;AVSRMNSVVKGLQADRDNMAKNLESAGGKVKGGVLAEPAYILLGEAGYNDGHEIIRQITLEAEKSGKTFFEVLKTHEKEYADITAQLEKLGVENPANFFENPANYCGLAAVKSKRLAQKYRDLMKK
;
A
#
# COMPACT_ATOMS: atom_id res chain seq x y z
N ALA A 1 18.09 -18.42 24.91
CA ALA A 1 17.02 -17.86 24.07
C ALA A 1 17.56 -17.02 22.91
N VAL A 2 18.38 -15.99 23.19
CA VAL A 2 18.92 -15.07 22.17
C VAL A 2 19.74 -15.77 21.09
N SER A 3 20.59 -16.74 21.45
CA SER A 3 21.41 -17.51 20.51
C SER A 3 20.54 -18.31 19.52
N ARG A 4 19.49 -18.97 20.00
CA ARG A 4 18.54 -19.69 19.14
C ARG A 4 17.79 -18.74 18.19
N MET A 5 17.34 -17.59 18.69
CA MET A 5 16.67 -16.57 17.87
C MET A 5 17.59 -16.05 16.77
N ASN A 6 18.86 -15.79 17.09
CA ASN A 6 19.86 -15.37 16.11
C ASN A 6 20.06 -16.43 15.01
N SER A 7 20.10 -17.72 15.36
CA SER A 7 20.20 -18.81 14.39
C SER A 7 18.97 -18.87 13.47
N VAL A 8 17.76 -18.71 14.03
CA VAL A 8 16.52 -18.66 13.25
C VAL A 8 16.55 -17.49 12.27
N VAL A 9 16.88 -16.29 12.75
CA VAL A 9 16.93 -15.07 11.90
C VAL A 9 17.95 -15.21 10.78
N LYS A 10 19.12 -15.80 11.04
CA LYS A 10 20.15 -16.06 10.02
C LYS A 10 19.71 -17.08 8.95
N GLY A 11 18.80 -17.98 9.30
CA GLY A 11 18.26 -18.99 8.39
C GLY A 11 17.02 -18.52 7.61
N LEU A 12 16.48 -17.34 7.89
CA LEU A 12 15.33 -16.81 7.18
C LEU A 12 15.67 -16.49 5.73
N GLN A 13 14.85 -17.00 4.82
CA GLN A 13 14.90 -16.67 3.40
C GLN A 13 13.60 -16.00 3.00
N ALA A 14 13.70 -14.88 2.30
CA ALA A 14 12.53 -14.20 1.78
C ALA A 14 12.10 -14.86 0.46
N ASP A 15 10.91 -15.45 0.45
CA ASP A 15 10.26 -15.93 -0.78
C ASP A 15 9.59 -14.73 -1.47
N ARG A 16 10.38 -14.03 -2.29
CA ARG A 16 9.97 -12.79 -2.93
C ARG A 16 8.81 -12.98 -3.91
N ASP A 17 8.76 -14.12 -4.59
CA ASP A 17 7.74 -14.40 -5.59
C ASP A 17 6.39 -14.65 -4.93
N ASN A 18 6.36 -15.41 -3.84
CA ASN A 18 5.13 -15.60 -3.07
C ASN A 18 4.72 -14.31 -2.34
N MET A 19 5.66 -13.52 -1.85
CA MET A 19 5.35 -12.21 -1.25
C MET A 19 4.69 -11.27 -2.26
N ALA A 20 5.19 -11.21 -3.50
CA ALA A 20 4.60 -10.41 -4.58
C ALA A 20 3.19 -10.90 -4.94
N LYS A 21 3.00 -12.21 -5.12
CA LYS A 21 1.68 -12.81 -5.38
C LYS A 21 0.68 -12.52 -4.26
N ASN A 22 1.12 -12.64 -3.00
CA ASN A 22 0.27 -12.36 -1.85
C ASN A 22 -0.12 -10.88 -1.79
N LEU A 23 0.78 -9.97 -2.16
CA LEU A 23 0.49 -8.54 -2.21
C LEU A 23 -0.53 -8.21 -3.32
N GLU A 24 -0.41 -8.83 -4.49
CA GLU A 24 -1.37 -8.65 -5.59
C GLU A 24 -2.77 -9.16 -5.24
N SER A 25 -2.86 -10.24 -4.45
CA SER A 25 -4.11 -10.83 -3.98
C SER A 25 -4.62 -10.23 -2.67
N ALA A 26 -3.84 -9.37 -2.03
CA ALA A 26 -4.26 -8.67 -0.81
C ALA A 26 -5.44 -7.73 -1.11
N GLY A 27 -6.45 -7.76 -0.25
CA GLY A 27 -7.69 -7.01 -0.48
C GLY A 27 -8.84 -7.86 -1.03
N GLY A 28 -8.70 -9.20 -1.00
CA GLY A 28 -9.77 -10.14 -1.33
C GLY A 28 -9.84 -10.49 -2.81
N LYS A 29 -11.06 -10.50 -3.38
CA LYS A 29 -11.31 -10.95 -4.75
C LYS A 29 -10.94 -9.92 -5.82
N VAL A 30 -10.71 -8.67 -5.43
CA VAL A 30 -10.41 -7.57 -6.35
C VAL A 30 -8.90 -7.39 -6.46
N LYS A 31 -8.36 -7.51 -7.66
CA LYS A 31 -6.94 -7.24 -7.90
C LYS A 31 -6.64 -5.77 -7.56
N GLY A 32 -5.64 -5.56 -6.70
CA GLY A 32 -5.30 -4.22 -6.19
C GLY A 32 -6.23 -3.70 -5.09
N GLY A 33 -7.15 -4.53 -4.56
CA GLY A 33 -8.11 -4.14 -3.52
C GLY A 33 -7.48 -3.64 -2.22
N VAL A 34 -6.23 -4.00 -1.93
CA VAL A 34 -5.47 -3.45 -0.79
C VAL A 34 -5.28 -1.93 -0.90
N LEU A 35 -5.33 -1.37 -2.10
CA LEU A 35 -5.20 0.07 -2.35
C LEU A 35 -6.50 0.85 -2.06
N ALA A 36 -7.60 0.16 -1.75
CA ALA A 36 -8.82 0.82 -1.27
C ALA A 36 -8.57 1.60 0.03
N GLU A 37 -7.67 1.10 0.90
CA GLU A 37 -7.33 1.79 2.16
C GLU A 37 -6.71 3.16 1.92
N PRO A 38 -5.59 3.32 1.21
CA PRO A 38 -5.06 4.65 0.93
C PRO A 38 -6.03 5.53 0.13
N ALA A 39 -6.88 4.97 -0.73
CA ALA A 39 -7.84 5.74 -1.49
C ALA A 39 -8.88 6.44 -0.60
N TYR A 40 -9.50 5.73 0.36
CA TYR A 40 -10.49 6.39 1.24
C TYR A 40 -9.83 7.37 2.21
N ILE A 41 -8.58 7.11 2.66
CA ILE A 41 -7.83 8.06 3.49
C ILE A 41 -7.59 9.36 2.73
N LEU A 42 -7.16 9.28 1.47
CA LEU A 42 -6.93 10.45 0.62
C LEU A 42 -8.21 11.22 0.30
N LEU A 43 -9.36 10.52 0.11
CA LEU A 43 -10.66 11.18 0.00
C LEU A 43 -11.04 11.92 1.29
N GLY A 44 -10.76 11.33 2.46
CA GLY A 44 -10.96 12.01 3.75
C GLY A 44 -10.13 13.29 3.85
N GLU A 45 -8.87 13.26 3.44
CA GLU A 45 -8.00 14.45 3.37
C GLU A 45 -8.48 15.49 2.33
N ALA A 46 -9.17 15.03 1.28
CA ALA A 46 -9.82 15.91 0.31
C ALA A 46 -11.15 16.51 0.81
N GLY A 47 -11.61 16.13 2.00
CA GLY A 47 -12.81 16.66 2.65
C GLY A 47 -14.08 15.82 2.47
N TYR A 48 -13.98 14.59 1.98
CA TYR A 48 -15.12 13.69 1.86
C TYR A 48 -15.44 13.04 3.21
N ASN A 49 -16.64 13.26 3.73
CA ASN A 49 -17.10 12.64 4.97
C ASN A 49 -17.47 11.16 4.80
N ASP A 50 -17.78 10.76 3.58
CA ASP A 50 -18.21 9.42 3.18
C ASP A 50 -17.20 8.67 2.30
N GLY A 51 -15.93 9.10 2.32
CA GLY A 51 -14.86 8.54 1.49
C GLY A 51 -14.74 7.01 1.58
N HIS A 52 -14.93 6.43 2.77
CA HIS A 52 -14.93 4.98 2.94
C HIS A 52 -16.08 4.30 2.18
N GLU A 53 -17.29 4.87 2.22
CA GLU A 53 -18.44 4.31 1.51
C GLU A 53 -18.29 4.43 -0.01
N ILE A 54 -17.78 5.55 -0.50
CA ILE A 54 -17.48 5.76 -1.92
C ILE A 54 -16.50 4.67 -2.41
N ILE A 55 -15.38 4.48 -1.71
CA ILE A 55 -14.38 3.49 -2.09
C ILE A 55 -14.92 2.06 -1.95
N ARG A 56 -15.78 1.78 -0.97
CA ARG A 56 -16.48 0.50 -0.86
C ARG A 56 -17.33 0.22 -2.10
N GLN A 57 -18.07 1.20 -2.62
CA GLN A 57 -18.87 1.06 -3.84
C GLN A 57 -17.99 0.79 -5.06
N ILE A 58 -16.89 1.52 -5.22
CA ILE A 58 -15.89 1.30 -6.28
C ILE A 58 -15.33 -0.12 -6.21
N THR A 59 -15.02 -0.60 -5.01
CA THR A 59 -14.51 -1.97 -4.83
C THR A 59 -15.54 -3.03 -5.22
N LEU A 60 -16.82 -2.84 -4.84
CA LEU A 60 -17.90 -3.74 -5.23
C LEU A 60 -18.16 -3.73 -6.75
N GLU A 61 -18.03 -2.57 -7.38
CA GLU A 61 -18.12 -2.45 -8.85
C GLU A 61 -16.98 -3.21 -9.53
N ALA A 62 -15.76 -3.09 -9.01
CA ALA A 62 -14.60 -3.83 -9.50
C ALA A 62 -14.81 -5.35 -9.35
N GLU A 63 -15.32 -5.82 -8.21
CA GLU A 63 -15.64 -7.23 -8.01
C GLU A 63 -16.69 -7.73 -9.02
N LYS A 64 -17.77 -6.98 -9.24
CA LYS A 64 -18.85 -7.36 -10.17
C LYS A 64 -18.40 -7.34 -11.62
N SER A 65 -17.55 -6.40 -12.00
CA SER A 65 -17.09 -6.25 -13.39
C SER A 65 -15.87 -7.10 -13.73
N GLY A 66 -15.22 -7.72 -12.74
CA GLY A 66 -13.97 -8.46 -12.92
C GLY A 66 -12.77 -7.57 -13.27
N LYS A 67 -12.89 -6.26 -13.11
CA LYS A 67 -11.83 -5.29 -13.33
C LYS A 67 -10.95 -5.12 -12.09
N THR A 68 -9.77 -4.54 -12.26
CA THR A 68 -8.92 -4.14 -11.14
C THR A 68 -9.53 -2.94 -10.40
N PHE A 69 -9.16 -2.77 -9.13
CA PHE A 69 -9.56 -1.59 -8.36
C PHE A 69 -9.19 -0.29 -9.08
N PHE A 70 -7.97 -0.22 -9.64
CA PHE A 70 -7.47 0.96 -10.32
C PHE A 70 -8.25 1.30 -11.61
N GLU A 71 -8.62 0.27 -12.41
CA GLU A 71 -9.42 0.49 -13.63
C GLU A 71 -10.77 1.11 -13.32
N VAL A 72 -11.44 0.65 -12.24
CA VAL A 72 -12.73 1.22 -11.84
C VAL A 72 -12.56 2.57 -11.17
N LEU A 73 -11.55 2.75 -10.30
CA LEU A 73 -11.27 4.04 -9.68
C LEU A 73 -11.11 5.16 -10.73
N LYS A 74 -10.44 4.89 -11.85
CA LYS A 74 -10.27 5.85 -12.94
C LYS A 74 -11.59 6.26 -13.63
N THR A 75 -12.62 5.43 -13.60
CA THR A 75 -13.94 5.79 -14.16
C THR A 75 -14.69 6.78 -13.28
N HIS A 76 -14.33 6.89 -12.01
CA HIS A 76 -14.82 7.89 -11.06
C HIS A 76 -13.93 9.12 -11.11
N GLU A 77 -14.03 9.86 -12.23
CA GLU A 77 -13.10 10.94 -12.60
C GLU A 77 -12.88 11.99 -11.50
N LYS A 78 -13.95 12.40 -10.81
CA LYS A 78 -13.88 13.40 -9.75
C LYS A 78 -13.08 12.87 -8.55
N GLU A 79 -13.44 11.72 -8.02
CA GLU A 79 -12.79 11.09 -6.87
C GLU A 79 -11.33 10.79 -7.20
N TYR A 80 -11.07 10.31 -8.40
CA TYR A 80 -9.71 10.02 -8.86
C TYR A 80 -8.87 11.30 -8.96
N ALA A 81 -9.42 12.40 -9.48
CA ALA A 81 -8.72 13.69 -9.55
C ALA A 81 -8.41 14.25 -8.15
N ASP A 82 -9.37 14.18 -7.23
CA ASP A 82 -9.19 14.65 -5.86
C ASP A 82 -8.13 13.83 -5.12
N ILE A 83 -8.14 12.49 -5.26
CA ILE A 83 -7.11 11.60 -4.73
C ILE A 83 -5.73 11.94 -5.30
N THR A 84 -5.63 12.12 -6.61
CA THR A 84 -4.38 12.44 -7.30
C THR A 84 -3.81 13.78 -6.80
N ALA A 85 -4.66 14.79 -6.62
CA ALA A 85 -4.25 16.08 -6.07
C ALA A 85 -3.71 15.99 -4.63
N GLN A 86 -4.26 15.10 -3.80
CA GLN A 86 -3.70 14.86 -2.45
C GLN A 86 -2.33 14.16 -2.52
N LEU A 87 -2.16 13.19 -3.42
CA LEU A 87 -0.86 12.53 -3.62
C LEU A 87 0.22 13.52 -4.09
N GLU A 88 -0.13 14.46 -4.97
CA GLU A 88 0.77 15.56 -5.40
C GLU A 88 1.19 16.43 -4.22
N LYS A 89 0.27 16.83 -3.34
CA LYS A 89 0.57 17.59 -2.12
C LYS A 89 1.50 16.83 -1.18
N LEU A 90 1.42 15.50 -1.15
CA LEU A 90 2.30 14.63 -0.36
C LEU A 90 3.68 14.40 -1.03
N GLY A 91 3.91 14.95 -2.23
CA GLY A 91 5.16 14.83 -2.94
C GLY A 91 5.40 13.47 -3.59
N VAL A 92 4.32 12.75 -3.93
CA VAL A 92 4.43 11.49 -4.68
C VAL A 92 4.83 11.80 -6.12
N GLU A 93 5.94 11.22 -6.60
CA GLU A 93 6.51 11.53 -7.92
C GLU A 93 5.59 11.19 -9.09
N ASN A 94 4.77 10.14 -8.96
CA ASN A 94 3.86 9.65 -10.00
C ASN A 94 2.45 9.40 -9.43
N PRO A 95 1.71 10.46 -9.05
CA PRO A 95 0.40 10.32 -8.42
C PRO A 95 -0.60 9.54 -9.28
N ALA A 96 -0.61 9.77 -10.60
CA ALA A 96 -1.51 9.12 -11.54
C ALA A 96 -1.33 7.59 -11.58
N ASN A 97 -0.14 7.09 -11.34
CA ASN A 97 0.19 5.66 -11.40
C ASN A 97 0.30 4.99 -10.02
N PHE A 98 0.03 5.74 -8.95
CA PHE A 98 0.15 5.22 -7.58
C PHE A 98 -0.66 3.94 -7.37
N PHE A 99 -1.87 3.89 -7.91
CA PHE A 99 -2.80 2.78 -7.76
C PHE A 99 -2.61 1.64 -8.78
N GLU A 100 -1.64 1.73 -9.69
CA GLU A 100 -1.36 0.64 -10.64
C GLU A 100 -0.75 -0.59 -9.95
N ASN A 101 0.07 -0.34 -8.90
CA ASN A 101 0.80 -1.41 -8.24
C ASN A 101 0.73 -1.24 -6.71
N PRO A 102 0.22 -2.23 -5.98
CA PRO A 102 0.21 -2.23 -4.50
C PRO A 102 1.59 -1.99 -3.87
N ALA A 103 2.68 -2.34 -4.56
CA ALA A 103 4.04 -2.09 -4.08
C ALA A 103 4.39 -0.59 -3.95
N ASN A 104 3.62 0.30 -4.59
CA ASN A 104 3.79 1.75 -4.45
C ASN A 104 3.33 2.25 -3.07
N TYR A 105 2.46 1.49 -2.39
CA TYR A 105 1.98 1.80 -1.03
C TYR A 105 2.84 1.11 0.03
N CYS A 106 4.11 1.48 0.13
CA CYS A 106 5.03 0.95 1.15
C CYS A 106 5.37 1.95 2.27
N GLY A 107 4.97 3.21 2.14
CA GLY A 107 5.20 4.27 3.12
C GLY A 107 6.67 4.37 3.54
N LEU A 108 6.90 4.56 4.85
CA LEU A 108 8.22 4.70 5.44
C LEU A 108 8.81 3.38 5.97
N ALA A 109 8.20 2.22 5.69
CA ALA A 109 8.58 0.94 6.29
C ALA A 109 10.06 0.59 6.06
N ALA A 110 10.54 0.70 4.81
CA ALA A 110 11.93 0.42 4.47
C ALA A 110 12.91 1.40 5.12
N VAL A 111 12.58 2.69 5.14
CA VAL A 111 13.41 3.74 5.77
C VAL A 111 13.51 3.54 7.27
N LYS A 112 12.37 3.30 7.94
CA LYS A 112 12.32 3.05 9.39
C LYS A 112 13.10 1.79 9.77
N SER A 113 12.96 0.70 9.02
CA SER A 113 13.67 -0.56 9.27
C SER A 113 15.18 -0.39 9.15
N LYS A 114 15.65 0.28 8.10
CA LYS A 114 17.08 0.56 7.90
C LYS A 114 17.65 1.46 9.01
N ARG A 115 16.93 2.52 9.38
CA ARG A 115 17.33 3.42 10.48
C ARG A 115 17.43 2.69 11.81
N LEU A 116 16.45 1.84 12.12
CA LEU A 116 16.43 1.06 13.34
C LEU A 116 17.59 0.05 13.37
N ALA A 117 17.82 -0.67 12.28
CA ALA A 117 18.94 -1.60 12.16
C ALA A 117 20.29 -0.90 12.34
N GLN A 118 20.48 0.28 11.75
CA GLN A 118 21.71 1.06 11.93
C GLN A 118 21.90 1.50 13.38
N LYS A 119 20.85 2.03 14.02
CA LYS A 119 20.90 2.42 15.44
C LYS A 119 21.40 1.29 16.33
N TYR A 120 20.87 0.07 16.17
CA TYR A 120 21.29 -1.06 16.99
C TYR A 120 22.70 -1.56 16.66
N ARG A 121 23.13 -1.52 15.38
CA ARG A 121 24.52 -1.82 15.03
C ARG A 121 25.51 -0.89 15.72
N ASP A 122 25.18 0.40 15.78
CA ASP A 122 26.06 1.40 16.42
C ASP A 122 26.11 1.24 17.94
N LEU A 123 25.00 0.84 18.57
CA LEU A 123 24.98 0.49 20.00
C LEU A 123 25.81 -0.74 20.33
N MET A 124 25.88 -1.73 19.44
CA MET A 124 26.65 -2.98 19.65
C MET A 124 28.15 -2.82 19.41
N LYS A 125 28.60 -1.71 18.80
CA LYS A 125 30.02 -1.41 18.61
C LYS A 125 30.68 -0.71 19.82
N LYS A 126 29.87 -0.28 20.78
CA LYS A 126 30.35 0.29 22.06
C LYS A 126 30.54 -0.80 23.10
#